data_665cff2bad5702199cf0f496a3454e7b
#
_entry.id   665cff2bad5702199cf0f496a3454e7b
#
_cell.length_a   1.000
_cell.length_b   1.000
_cell.length_c   1.000
_cell.angle_alpha   90.00
_cell.angle_beta   90.00
_cell.angle_gamma   90.00
#
_symmetry.space_group_name_H-M   'P 1'
#
loop_
_entity.id
_entity.type
_entity.pdbx_description
1 polymer ?
#
loop_
_entity_poly.entity_id
_entity_poly.type
_entity_poly.pdbx_seq_one_letter_code
_entity_poly.pdbx_strand_id
1 'polypeptide(L)'
;MARPKAKISARRATRRRATKRAAVGKTGNGARMRTKPRRPQRFVVSHHREKDFEGGLRSYAKYRDLGIVKATNGMVRAHVIRFLPPCRPEEVSKRHYHDVDFQMVYVLKGWIKTEFEGQGAMVMRAGSAWIQPPRIEHVVLDYSDDCEVLEVILPADFATVELDERRGARIPPRGQNRVRAVPTRRG
;
A
#
# COMPACT_ATOMS: atom_id res chain seq x y z
N MET A 1 -28.12 -9.45 64.72
CA MET A 1 -29.24 -8.64 65.25
C MET A 1 -29.48 -7.48 64.32
N ALA A 2 -30.59 -7.52 63.68
CA ALA A 2 -31.61 -6.52 63.47
C ALA A 2 -31.30 -5.38 62.47
N ARG A 3 -31.93 -5.44 61.32
CA ARG A 3 -32.40 -4.30 60.49
C ARG A 3 -33.39 -3.43 61.26
N PRO A 4 -33.64 -2.20 60.88
CA PRO A 4 -34.85 -1.86 60.15
C PRO A 4 -34.63 -0.78 59.06
N LYS A 5 -35.24 -0.86 57.94
CA LYS A 5 -36.54 -0.50 57.32
C LYS A 5 -36.98 0.98 57.45
N ALA A 6 -37.17 1.54 56.22
CA ALA A 6 -38.32 2.32 55.73
C ALA A 6 -38.20 3.85 55.90
N LYS A 7 -38.63 4.69 54.95
CA LYS A 7 -39.89 4.96 54.24
C LYS A 7 -39.67 6.10 53.29
N ILE A 8 -39.99 6.04 52.03
CA ILE A 8 -41.18 6.55 51.28
C ILE A 8 -41.62 7.97 51.63
N SER A 9 -41.64 8.82 50.61
CA SER A 9 -42.54 9.95 50.31
C SER A 9 -41.74 11.10 49.74
N ALA A 10 -42.10 11.87 48.70
CA ALA A 10 -43.34 12.09 48.00
C ALA A 10 -43.04 12.86 46.70
N ARG A 11 -43.92 12.74 45.78
CA ARG A 11 -44.09 13.47 44.53
C ARG A 11 -43.93 14.97 44.66
N ARG A 12 -43.20 15.61 43.72
CA ARG A 12 -43.55 16.98 43.33
C ARG A 12 -43.40 17.14 41.82
N ALA A 13 -44.52 17.28 41.19
CA ALA A 13 -44.68 17.70 39.80
C ALA A 13 -44.34 19.19 39.68
N THR A 14 -43.51 19.57 38.76
CA THR A 14 -43.46 20.95 38.28
C THR A 14 -43.13 21.09 36.82
N ARG A 15 -44.10 21.55 36.11
CA ARG A 15 -44.09 22.47 34.96
C ARG A 15 -43.16 22.18 33.80
N ARG A 16 -43.75 21.65 32.73
CA ARG A 16 -43.33 21.78 31.33
C ARG A 16 -43.16 23.25 30.96
N ARG A 17 -41.92 23.66 30.70
CA ARG A 17 -41.64 24.92 30.02
C ARG A 17 -41.34 24.57 28.55
N ALA A 18 -42.27 24.93 27.69
CA ALA A 18 -42.14 24.84 26.24
C ALA A 18 -41.09 25.85 25.80
N THR A 19 -39.94 25.43 25.37
CA THR A 19 -38.97 26.24 24.66
C THR A 19 -39.21 26.09 23.17
N LYS A 20 -39.53 27.22 22.55
CA LYS A 20 -39.67 27.39 21.10
C LYS A 20 -38.39 26.94 20.40
N ARG A 21 -38.49 25.88 19.59
CA ARG A 21 -37.43 25.50 18.65
C ARG A 21 -37.34 26.57 17.56
N ALA A 22 -36.25 27.34 17.58
CA ALA A 22 -35.88 28.17 16.45
C ALA A 22 -35.56 27.26 15.26
N ALA A 23 -36.23 27.50 14.14
CA ALA A 23 -35.94 26.85 12.87
C ALA A 23 -34.59 27.37 12.38
N VAL A 24 -33.55 26.54 12.46
CA VAL A 24 -32.27 26.78 11.82
C VAL A 24 -32.44 26.46 10.34
N GLY A 25 -32.35 27.50 9.52
CA GLY A 25 -32.43 27.43 8.08
C GLY A 25 -31.38 26.48 7.51
N LYS A 26 -31.83 25.53 6.69
CA LYS A 26 -30.99 24.73 5.82
C LYS A 26 -30.44 25.64 4.69
N THR A 27 -29.28 26.23 4.90
CA THR A 27 -28.44 26.73 3.81
C THR A 27 -27.11 25.95 3.87
N GLY A 28 -27.02 24.91 3.11
CA GLY A 28 -25.83 24.13 2.92
C GLY A 28 -25.96 23.42 1.59
N ASN A 29 -25.62 24.10 0.50
CA ASN A 29 -25.31 23.50 -0.79
C ASN A 29 -24.02 22.68 -0.61
N GLY A 30 -24.10 21.56 0.11
CA GLY A 30 -23.07 20.56 0.17
C GLY A 30 -22.97 19.94 -1.22
N ALA A 31 -22.04 20.40 -2.03
CA ALA A 31 -21.67 19.72 -3.25
C ALA A 31 -21.40 18.26 -2.88
N ARG A 32 -22.34 17.37 -3.19
CA ARG A 32 -22.22 15.92 -3.02
C ARG A 32 -21.05 15.51 -3.88
N MET A 33 -19.87 15.33 -3.29
CA MET A 33 -18.73 14.74 -3.99
C MET A 33 -19.24 13.45 -4.65
N ARG A 34 -19.32 13.48 -5.98
CA ARG A 34 -19.62 12.27 -6.77
C ARG A 34 -18.47 11.31 -6.55
N THR A 35 -18.62 10.43 -5.58
CA THR A 35 -17.68 9.31 -5.42
C THR A 35 -17.72 8.50 -6.71
N LYS A 36 -16.56 8.33 -7.34
CA LYS A 36 -16.44 7.41 -8.48
C LYS A 36 -17.06 6.06 -8.06
N PRO A 37 -17.84 5.41 -8.94
CA PRO A 37 -18.42 4.11 -8.60
C PRO A 37 -17.30 3.16 -8.16
N ARG A 38 -17.45 2.60 -6.96
CA ARG A 38 -16.49 1.63 -6.43
C ARG A 38 -16.44 0.42 -7.37
N ARG A 39 -15.28 0.10 -7.89
CA ARG A 39 -15.08 -1.15 -8.63
C ARG A 39 -15.38 -2.33 -7.68
N PRO A 40 -16.19 -3.32 -8.09
CA PRO A 40 -16.46 -4.47 -7.25
C PRO A 40 -15.14 -5.21 -6.96
N GLN A 41 -14.97 -5.59 -5.70
CA GLN A 41 -13.82 -6.37 -5.25
C GLN A 41 -14.26 -7.80 -4.96
N ARG A 42 -13.35 -8.75 -5.09
CA ARG A 42 -13.60 -10.16 -4.81
C ARG A 42 -12.74 -10.59 -3.63
N PHE A 43 -13.27 -11.48 -2.82
CA PHE A 43 -12.47 -12.12 -1.79
C PHE A 43 -11.40 -13.00 -2.44
N VAL A 44 -10.16 -12.93 -1.93
CA VAL A 44 -9.02 -13.74 -2.34
C VAL A 44 -8.15 -14.06 -1.14
N VAL A 45 -7.61 -15.27 -1.10
CA VAL A 45 -6.58 -15.70 -0.15
C VAL A 45 -5.40 -16.23 -0.96
N SER A 46 -4.21 -15.77 -0.65
CA SER A 46 -2.95 -16.26 -1.22
C SER A 46 -2.13 -16.93 -0.13
N HIS A 47 -2.13 -18.25 -0.09
CA HIS A 47 -1.25 -18.99 0.80
C HIS A 47 0.18 -19.01 0.28
N HIS A 48 1.15 -19.01 1.20
CA HIS A 48 2.55 -19.10 0.83
C HIS A 48 2.88 -20.45 0.17
N ARG A 49 3.53 -20.40 -0.99
CA ARG A 49 4.12 -21.58 -1.66
C ARG A 49 5.37 -21.14 -2.39
N GLU A 50 6.48 -21.87 -2.18
CA GLU A 50 7.76 -21.56 -2.81
C GLU A 50 7.70 -21.50 -4.34
N LYS A 51 6.94 -22.38 -4.96
CA LYS A 51 6.77 -22.44 -6.41
C LYS A 51 6.04 -21.23 -7.02
N ASP A 52 5.42 -20.38 -6.20
CA ASP A 52 4.70 -19.19 -6.67
C ASP A 52 5.62 -17.97 -6.84
N PHE A 53 6.92 -18.11 -6.53
CA PHE A 53 7.92 -17.08 -6.80
C PHE A 53 8.46 -17.22 -8.22
N GLU A 54 8.14 -16.24 -9.06
CA GLU A 54 8.53 -16.19 -10.47
C GLU A 54 9.50 -15.03 -10.71
N GLY A 55 10.31 -15.14 -11.77
CA GLY A 55 11.14 -14.02 -12.24
C GLY A 55 10.25 -12.86 -12.70
N GLY A 56 10.80 -11.65 -12.65
CA GLY A 56 10.05 -10.44 -12.98
C GLY A 56 10.91 -9.37 -13.62
N LEU A 57 10.60 -8.09 -13.31
CA LEU A 57 11.27 -6.92 -13.88
C LEU A 57 12.78 -6.90 -13.61
N ARG A 58 13.19 -7.36 -12.43
CA ARG A 58 14.59 -7.30 -11.97
C ARG A 58 15.19 -8.70 -11.93
N SER A 59 16.36 -8.87 -12.51
CA SER A 59 17.12 -10.15 -12.52
C SER A 59 17.50 -10.62 -11.12
N TYR A 60 17.69 -9.69 -10.21
CA TYR A 60 18.09 -9.92 -8.82
C TYR A 60 16.90 -10.14 -7.86
N ALA A 61 15.68 -10.35 -8.38
CA ALA A 61 14.50 -10.55 -7.55
C ALA A 61 13.51 -11.53 -8.16
N LYS A 62 12.78 -12.24 -7.30
CA LYS A 62 11.59 -13.02 -7.63
C LYS A 62 10.37 -12.39 -6.99
N TYR A 63 9.23 -12.58 -7.62
CA TYR A 63 7.96 -11.95 -7.24
C TYR A 63 6.89 -13.02 -7.02
N ARG A 64 6.18 -12.94 -5.91
CA ARG A 64 4.99 -13.74 -5.65
C ARG A 64 3.75 -12.85 -5.69
N ASP A 65 2.93 -12.97 -6.73
CA ASP A 65 1.65 -12.27 -6.84
C ASP A 65 0.67 -12.79 -5.78
N LEU A 66 0.02 -11.87 -5.07
CA LEU A 66 -0.98 -12.19 -4.05
C LEU A 66 -2.41 -12.24 -4.61
N GLY A 67 -2.59 -12.09 -5.93
CA GLY A 67 -3.90 -12.12 -6.59
C GLY A 67 -4.74 -10.86 -6.39
N ILE A 68 -4.18 -9.83 -5.77
CA ILE A 68 -4.89 -8.60 -5.39
C ILE A 68 -5.27 -7.78 -6.63
N VAL A 69 -4.43 -7.75 -7.66
CA VAL A 69 -4.72 -7.05 -8.93
C VAL A 69 -6.05 -7.53 -9.51
N LYS A 70 -6.20 -8.86 -9.63
CA LYS A 70 -7.42 -9.48 -10.17
C LYS A 70 -8.62 -9.28 -9.24
N ALA A 71 -8.41 -9.41 -7.93
CA ALA A 71 -9.47 -9.26 -6.93
C ALA A 71 -10.01 -7.82 -6.86
N THR A 72 -9.19 -6.82 -7.19
CA THR A 72 -9.55 -5.39 -7.13
C THR A 72 -9.81 -4.77 -8.51
N ASN A 73 -9.87 -5.58 -9.58
CA ASN A 73 -10.03 -5.09 -10.96
C ASN A 73 -8.99 -4.01 -11.34
N GLY A 74 -7.71 -4.27 -11.02
CA GLY A 74 -6.60 -3.39 -11.37
C GLY A 74 -6.43 -2.16 -10.47
N MET A 75 -7.13 -2.10 -9.35
CA MET A 75 -6.99 -0.97 -8.42
C MET A 75 -5.68 -1.03 -7.63
N VAL A 76 -5.36 -2.22 -7.09
CA VAL A 76 -4.20 -2.40 -6.20
C VAL A 76 -3.36 -3.57 -6.69
N ARG A 77 -2.06 -3.41 -6.70
CA ARG A 77 -1.08 -4.50 -6.76
C ARG A 77 -0.53 -4.74 -5.36
N ALA A 78 -0.46 -6.00 -4.96
CA ALA A 78 0.31 -6.42 -3.80
C ALA A 78 1.07 -7.70 -4.16
N HIS A 79 2.36 -7.70 -3.87
CA HIS A 79 3.22 -8.86 -4.10
C HIS A 79 4.32 -8.93 -3.05
N VAL A 80 4.87 -10.13 -2.87
CA VAL A 80 6.10 -10.32 -2.10
C VAL A 80 7.26 -10.33 -3.08
N ILE A 81 8.28 -9.53 -2.79
CA ILE A 81 9.54 -9.49 -3.52
C ILE A 81 10.58 -10.21 -2.66
N ARG A 82 11.21 -11.22 -3.23
CA ARG A 82 12.36 -11.91 -2.64
C ARG A 82 13.60 -11.51 -3.40
N PHE A 83 14.55 -10.93 -2.71
CA PHE A 83 15.83 -10.59 -3.29
C PHE A 83 16.72 -11.82 -3.37
N LEU A 84 17.52 -11.93 -4.44
CA LEU A 84 18.37 -13.07 -4.70
C LEU A 84 19.80 -12.77 -4.30
N PRO A 85 20.41 -13.59 -3.44
CA PRO A 85 21.80 -13.42 -3.05
C PRO A 85 22.77 -13.86 -4.16
N PRO A 86 24.03 -13.34 -4.16
CA PRO A 86 24.45 -12.20 -3.36
C PRO A 86 23.96 -10.88 -3.94
N CYS A 87 23.86 -9.83 -3.12
CA CYS A 87 23.63 -8.49 -3.62
C CYS A 87 24.79 -8.04 -4.51
N ARG A 88 24.46 -7.58 -5.71
CA ARG A 88 25.41 -7.06 -6.68
C ARG A 88 25.10 -5.60 -6.97
N PRO A 89 25.87 -4.66 -6.43
CA PRO A 89 25.59 -3.23 -6.57
C PRO A 89 25.38 -2.78 -8.01
N GLU A 90 26.17 -3.32 -8.96
CA GLU A 90 26.07 -3.03 -10.38
C GLU A 90 24.72 -3.42 -11.03
N GLU A 91 24.01 -4.37 -10.43
CA GLU A 91 22.68 -4.81 -10.88
C GLU A 91 21.55 -4.03 -10.22
N VAL A 92 21.67 -3.74 -8.91
CA VAL A 92 20.61 -3.15 -8.09
C VAL A 92 20.64 -1.62 -8.04
N SER A 93 21.82 -1.00 -8.15
CA SER A 93 22.02 0.44 -7.98
C SER A 93 21.60 1.25 -9.21
N LYS A 94 20.35 1.09 -9.63
CA LYS A 94 19.73 1.88 -10.69
C LYS A 94 18.71 2.82 -10.09
N ARG A 95 19.05 4.12 -10.08
CA ARG A 95 18.14 5.15 -9.58
C ARG A 95 16.90 5.23 -10.46
N HIS A 96 15.73 5.23 -9.86
CA HIS A 96 14.45 5.27 -10.54
C HIS A 96 13.36 5.85 -9.67
N TYR A 97 12.21 6.11 -10.27
CA TYR A 97 10.98 6.40 -9.55
C TYR A 97 9.78 5.65 -10.16
N HIS A 98 8.69 5.59 -9.41
CA HIS A 98 7.43 5.03 -9.86
C HIS A 98 6.38 6.13 -10.02
N ASP A 99 5.62 6.09 -11.13
CA ASP A 99 4.49 6.99 -11.36
C ASP A 99 3.22 6.34 -10.78
N VAL A 100 3.02 6.53 -9.50
CA VAL A 100 1.99 5.88 -8.69
C VAL A 100 1.20 6.91 -7.90
N ASP A 101 0.00 6.55 -7.43
CA ASP A 101 -0.78 7.34 -6.49
C ASP A 101 -0.40 7.01 -5.03
N PHE A 102 0.02 5.76 -4.81
CA PHE A 102 0.42 5.26 -3.50
C PHE A 102 1.36 4.07 -3.66
N GLN A 103 2.40 4.02 -2.84
CA GLN A 103 3.28 2.85 -2.71
C GLN A 103 3.73 2.73 -1.26
N MET A 104 3.57 1.52 -0.72
CA MET A 104 4.06 1.16 0.61
C MET A 104 4.90 -0.10 0.51
N VAL A 105 5.98 -0.14 1.27
CA VAL A 105 6.83 -1.33 1.43
C VAL A 105 6.90 -1.71 2.90
N TYR A 106 6.88 -3.01 3.17
CA TYR A 106 7.04 -3.59 4.50
C TYR A 106 8.08 -4.71 4.43
N VAL A 107 9.10 -4.67 5.27
CA VAL A 107 10.13 -5.73 5.32
C VAL A 107 9.58 -6.92 6.10
N LEU A 108 9.43 -8.05 5.41
CA LEU A 108 8.95 -9.31 5.98
C LEU A 108 10.10 -10.08 6.65
N LYS A 109 11.30 -10.06 6.02
CA LYS A 109 12.45 -10.83 6.45
C LYS A 109 13.75 -10.12 6.06
N GLY A 110 14.81 -10.32 6.84
CA GLY A 110 16.12 -9.73 6.59
C GLY A 110 16.14 -8.20 6.71
N TRP A 111 16.88 -7.57 5.83
CA TRP A 111 17.00 -6.12 5.75
C TRP A 111 17.30 -5.65 4.32
N ILE A 112 16.97 -4.40 4.04
CA ILE A 112 17.27 -3.71 2.79
C ILE A 112 17.81 -2.31 3.09
N LYS A 113 18.83 -1.88 2.34
CA LYS A 113 19.39 -0.54 2.37
C LYS A 113 18.99 0.20 1.09
N THR A 114 18.28 1.29 1.24
CA THR A 114 17.79 2.10 0.12
C THR A 114 18.12 3.55 0.38
N GLU A 115 18.51 4.28 -0.66
CA GLU A 115 18.64 5.74 -0.63
C GLU A 115 17.42 6.37 -1.29
N PHE A 116 16.87 7.39 -0.66
CA PHE A 116 15.73 8.16 -1.15
C PHE A 116 16.11 9.62 -1.32
N GLU A 117 15.58 10.24 -2.36
CA GLU A 117 15.74 11.67 -2.62
C GLU A 117 15.36 12.50 -1.39
N GLY A 118 16.28 13.38 -0.98
CA GLY A 118 16.07 14.26 0.17
C GLY A 118 16.09 13.61 1.55
N GLN A 119 16.19 12.28 1.63
CA GLN A 119 16.19 11.53 2.91
C GLN A 119 17.52 10.82 3.18
N GLY A 120 18.33 10.60 2.12
CA GLY A 120 19.57 9.85 2.21
C GLY A 120 19.37 8.33 2.31
N ALA A 121 20.45 7.62 2.66
CA ALA A 121 20.47 6.17 2.75
C ALA A 121 19.97 5.68 4.11
N MET A 122 19.07 4.72 4.10
CA MET A 122 18.48 4.10 5.28
C MET A 122 18.52 2.58 5.19
N VAL A 123 18.66 1.92 6.35
CA VAL A 123 18.55 0.47 6.48
C VAL A 123 17.23 0.14 7.16
N MET A 124 16.34 -0.53 6.42
CA MET A 124 15.07 -1.02 6.94
C MET A 124 15.19 -2.53 7.21
N ARG A 125 14.83 -2.94 8.43
CA ARG A 125 14.90 -4.33 8.89
C ARG A 125 13.51 -4.95 8.95
N ALA A 126 13.42 -6.25 9.12
CA ALA A 126 12.14 -6.94 9.34
C ALA A 126 11.27 -6.20 10.37
N GLY A 127 10.00 -5.95 10.01
CA GLY A 127 9.05 -5.14 10.76
C GLY A 127 9.03 -3.66 10.40
N SER A 128 10.01 -3.15 9.63
CA SER A 128 9.99 -1.77 9.14
C SER A 128 8.98 -1.59 8.00
N ALA A 129 8.30 -0.45 7.99
CA ALA A 129 7.42 -0.03 6.89
C ALA A 129 7.72 1.42 6.50
N TRP A 130 7.53 1.74 5.22
CA TRP A 130 7.62 3.11 4.72
C TRP A 130 6.70 3.34 3.54
N ILE A 131 6.38 4.60 3.31
CA ILE A 131 5.70 5.05 2.10
C ILE A 131 6.75 5.62 1.14
N GLN A 132 6.64 5.27 -0.13
CA GLN A 132 7.35 5.93 -1.21
C GLN A 132 6.38 6.91 -1.88
N PRO A 133 6.49 8.23 -1.61
CA PRO A 133 5.64 9.21 -2.27
C PRO A 133 5.74 9.10 -3.79
N PRO A 134 4.68 9.49 -4.53
CA PRO A 134 4.72 9.51 -5.98
C PRO A 134 5.97 10.18 -6.51
N ARG A 135 6.68 9.49 -7.40
CA ARG A 135 7.89 9.99 -8.08
C ARG A 135 9.10 10.28 -7.19
N ILE A 136 9.13 9.84 -5.94
CA ILE A 136 10.34 9.93 -5.14
C ILE A 136 11.44 9.09 -5.80
N GLU A 137 12.57 9.72 -6.10
CA GLU A 137 13.72 9.02 -6.65
C GLU A 137 14.37 8.17 -5.57
N HIS A 138 14.66 6.93 -5.91
CA HIS A 138 15.28 6.01 -4.97
C HIS A 138 16.16 4.97 -5.69
N VAL A 139 17.05 4.37 -4.91
CA VAL A 139 17.96 3.33 -5.38
C VAL A 139 18.22 2.33 -4.27
N VAL A 140 18.12 1.04 -4.59
CA VAL A 140 18.55 -0.04 -3.69
C VAL A 140 20.08 -0.06 -3.71
N LEU A 141 20.68 -0.02 -2.52
CA LEU A 141 22.13 -0.04 -2.35
C LEU A 141 22.63 -1.41 -1.92
N ASP A 142 21.84 -2.11 -1.08
CA ASP A 142 22.24 -3.41 -0.52
C ASP A 142 21.05 -4.11 0.12
N TYR A 143 21.16 -5.43 0.34
CA TYR A 143 20.16 -6.23 1.07
C TYR A 143 20.78 -7.51 1.63
N SER A 144 20.14 -8.09 2.65
CA SER A 144 20.54 -9.41 3.21
C SER A 144 20.14 -10.55 2.27
N ASP A 145 20.86 -11.67 2.37
CA ASP A 145 20.65 -12.86 1.54
C ASP A 145 19.21 -13.43 1.67
N ASP A 146 18.54 -13.16 2.77
CA ASP A 146 17.19 -13.61 3.06
C ASP A 146 16.13 -12.52 2.95
N CYS A 147 16.44 -11.41 2.30
CA CYS A 147 15.55 -10.25 2.24
C CYS A 147 14.26 -10.55 1.48
N GLU A 148 13.13 -10.35 2.16
CA GLU A 148 11.79 -10.35 1.57
C GLU A 148 11.02 -9.10 2.00
N VAL A 149 10.32 -8.49 1.05
CA VAL A 149 9.46 -7.34 1.31
C VAL A 149 8.07 -7.57 0.73
N LEU A 150 7.05 -7.05 1.41
CA LEU A 150 5.72 -6.86 0.85
C LEU A 150 5.66 -5.46 0.24
N GLU A 151 5.25 -5.38 -1.00
CA GLU A 151 5.01 -4.12 -1.68
C GLU A 151 3.53 -3.99 -2.06
N VAL A 152 2.93 -2.82 -1.76
CA VAL A 152 1.54 -2.48 -2.09
C VAL A 152 1.54 -1.19 -2.90
N ILE A 153 0.91 -1.22 -4.08
CA ILE A 153 0.97 -0.14 -5.08
C ILE A 153 -0.42 0.16 -5.63
N LEU A 154 -0.71 1.44 -5.83
CA LEU A 154 -1.89 1.95 -6.53
C LEU A 154 -1.45 3.00 -7.57
N PRO A 155 -2.00 2.96 -8.79
CA PRO A 155 -2.78 1.86 -9.37
C PRO A 155 -1.92 0.61 -9.58
N ALA A 156 -2.55 -0.54 -9.85
CA ALA A 156 -1.83 -1.80 -10.08
C ALA A 156 -0.96 -1.78 -11.35
N ASP A 157 -1.31 -0.97 -12.31
CA ASP A 157 -0.55 -0.73 -13.54
C ASP A 157 0.08 0.67 -13.45
N PHE A 158 1.40 0.72 -13.44
CA PHE A 158 2.18 1.95 -13.24
C PHE A 158 3.47 1.91 -14.04
N ALA A 159 4.03 3.08 -14.31
CA ALA A 159 5.31 3.23 -14.97
C ALA A 159 6.45 3.28 -13.96
N THR A 160 7.55 2.60 -14.28
CA THR A 160 8.85 2.77 -13.64
C THR A 160 9.76 3.54 -14.58
N VAL A 161 10.33 4.65 -14.12
CA VAL A 161 11.23 5.51 -14.89
C VAL A 161 12.62 5.39 -14.32
N GLU A 162 13.54 4.78 -15.08
CA GLU A 162 14.96 4.73 -14.74
C GLU A 162 15.64 6.07 -15.09
N LEU A 163 16.52 6.52 -14.24
CA LEU A 163 17.26 7.77 -14.41
C LEU A 163 18.68 7.45 -14.85
N ASP A 164 19.15 8.13 -15.90
CA ASP A 164 20.53 8.03 -16.35
C ASP A 164 21.39 9.05 -15.58
N GLU A 165 22.22 8.54 -14.69
CA GLU A 165 23.13 9.37 -13.89
C GLU A 165 24.13 10.17 -14.74
N ARG A 166 24.39 9.73 -15.98
CA ARG A 166 25.40 10.34 -16.86
C ARG A 166 24.88 11.53 -17.65
N ARG A 167 23.57 11.77 -17.74
CA ARG A 167 23.01 12.79 -18.64
C ARG A 167 22.12 13.83 -18.02
N GLY A 168 21.75 13.75 -16.76
CA GLY A 168 20.72 14.65 -16.20
C GLY A 168 19.40 14.66 -17.01
N ALA A 169 19.23 13.71 -17.94
CA ALA A 169 18.10 13.60 -18.82
C ALA A 169 17.30 12.34 -18.49
N ARG A 170 15.99 12.52 -18.36
CA ARG A 170 15.05 11.42 -18.16
C ARG A 170 15.06 10.50 -19.38
N ILE A 171 15.31 9.22 -19.19
CA ILE A 171 15.09 8.22 -20.23
C ILE A 171 13.57 8.02 -20.35
N PRO A 172 12.97 8.14 -21.54
CA PRO A 172 11.56 7.84 -21.70
C PRO A 172 11.27 6.37 -21.33
N PRO A 173 10.12 6.05 -20.73
CA PRO A 173 9.81 4.70 -20.29
C PRO A 173 9.88 3.73 -21.46
N ARG A 174 10.73 2.71 -21.35
CA ARG A 174 10.69 1.55 -22.22
C ARG A 174 9.36 0.86 -22.00
N GLY A 175 8.56 0.79 -23.05
CA GLY A 175 7.25 0.19 -23.21
C GLY A 175 6.61 -0.45 -21.96
N GLN A 176 5.38 -0.06 -21.71
CA GLN A 176 4.53 -0.57 -20.65
C GLN A 176 4.79 -2.07 -20.41
N ASN A 177 5.31 -2.43 -19.24
CA ASN A 177 5.43 -3.80 -18.81
C ASN A 177 4.03 -4.38 -18.54
N ARG A 178 3.32 -4.72 -19.62
CA ARG A 178 2.19 -5.62 -19.54
C ARG A 178 2.75 -6.98 -19.12
N VAL A 179 2.68 -7.30 -17.84
CA VAL A 179 2.79 -8.68 -17.39
C VAL A 179 1.67 -9.43 -18.11
N ARG A 180 2.01 -10.17 -19.16
CA ARG A 180 1.06 -11.05 -19.84
C ARG A 180 0.52 -12.02 -18.81
N ALA A 181 -0.79 -11.98 -18.60
CA ALA A 181 -1.47 -13.04 -17.86
C ALA A 181 -1.19 -14.35 -18.62
N VAL A 182 -0.50 -15.29 -17.98
CA VAL A 182 -0.30 -16.63 -18.51
C VAL A 182 -1.68 -17.28 -18.57
N PRO A 183 -2.14 -17.76 -19.75
CA PRO A 183 -3.42 -18.43 -19.87
C PRO A 183 -3.37 -19.72 -19.05
N THR A 184 -4.23 -19.86 -18.06
CA THR A 184 -4.47 -21.12 -17.36
C THR A 184 -5.01 -22.13 -18.36
N ARG A 185 -4.21 -23.13 -18.72
CA ARG A 185 -4.72 -24.33 -19.42
C ARG A 185 -5.76 -24.97 -18.50
N ARG A 186 -7.00 -25.03 -19.01
CA ARG A 186 -8.02 -25.92 -18.45
C ARG A 186 -7.61 -27.34 -18.82
N GLY A 187 -7.41 -28.20 -17.86
CA GLY A 187 -7.44 -29.63 -17.91
C GLY A 187 -8.56 -30.09 -17.02
#